data_f8890a5ead866e895d4ef5fb8ca31450
#
_entry.id   f8890a5ead866e895d4ef5fb8ca31450
#
_cell.length_a   1.000
_cell.length_b   1.000
_cell.length_c   1.000
_cell.angle_alpha   90.00
_cell.angle_beta   90.00
_cell.angle_gamma   90.00
#
_symmetry.space_group_name_H-M   'P 1'
#
loop_
_entity.id
_entity.type
_entity.pdbx_description
1 polymer ?
#
loop_
_entity_poly.entity_id
_entity_poly.type
_entity_poly.pdbx_seq_one_letter_code
_entity_poly.pdbx_strand_id
1 'polypeptide(L)'
;MNIKILTPEFVVFEGEVESVLLPGKNGDFHIMKNHAAIVSSLVNGKVRLFTKEIANDNFAKFFTKENEKNSVFSYQINSGVVEFNN
;
A
#
# COMPACT_ATOMS: atom_id res chain seq x y z
N MET A 1 -3.03 -5.09 -10.39
CA MET A 1 -2.30 -5.93 -9.42
C MET A 1 -3.04 -5.96 -8.10
N ASN A 2 -3.01 -7.10 -7.44
CA ASN A 2 -3.69 -7.31 -6.18
C ASN A 2 -2.72 -7.26 -5.02
N ILE A 3 -3.04 -6.48 -3.99
CA ILE A 3 -2.13 -6.31 -2.86
C ILE A 3 -2.92 -6.32 -1.56
N LYS A 4 -2.29 -6.81 -0.51
CA LYS A 4 -2.82 -6.81 0.84
C LYS A 4 -1.75 -6.27 1.78
N ILE A 5 -2.11 -5.26 2.56
CA ILE A 5 -1.21 -4.63 3.51
C ILE A 5 -1.80 -4.81 4.90
N LEU A 6 -1.01 -5.47 5.76
CA LEU A 6 -1.43 -5.76 7.13
C LEU A 6 -0.51 -5.06 8.11
N THR A 7 -1.10 -4.58 9.20
CA THR A 7 -0.36 -4.18 10.38
C THR A 7 -0.70 -5.19 11.50
N PRO A 8 -0.01 -5.14 12.64
CA PRO A 8 -0.34 -6.07 13.72
C PRO A 8 -1.79 -6.00 14.18
N GLU A 9 -2.45 -4.85 14.02
CA GLU A 9 -3.79 -4.63 14.54
C GLU A 9 -4.88 -4.98 13.54
N PHE A 10 -4.66 -4.73 12.24
CA PHE A 10 -5.72 -4.90 11.25
C PHE A 10 -5.19 -4.89 9.82
N VAL A 11 -6.06 -5.25 8.88
CA VAL A 11 -5.78 -5.11 7.45
C VAL A 11 -5.99 -3.65 7.08
N VAL A 12 -4.93 -3.00 6.61
CA VAL A 12 -4.96 -1.59 6.22
C VAL A 12 -5.55 -1.42 4.83
N PHE A 13 -5.22 -2.34 3.94
CA PHE A 13 -5.71 -2.30 2.56
C PHE A 13 -5.68 -3.68 1.93
N GLU A 14 -6.68 -3.95 1.11
CA GLU A 14 -6.72 -5.14 0.27
C GLU A 14 -7.48 -4.79 -1.00
N GLY A 15 -6.87 -5.03 -2.16
CA GLY A 15 -7.53 -4.76 -3.43
C GLY A 15 -6.57 -4.47 -4.55
N GLU A 16 -7.13 -3.90 -5.63
CA GLU A 16 -6.40 -3.59 -6.84
C GLU A 16 -5.79 -2.20 -6.78
N VAL A 17 -4.54 -2.09 -7.22
CA VAL A 17 -3.85 -0.80 -7.38
C VAL A 17 -3.00 -0.86 -8.64
N GLU A 18 -2.59 0.30 -9.16
CA GLU A 18 -1.69 0.37 -10.30
C GLU A 18 -0.25 0.09 -9.88
N SER A 19 0.15 0.63 -8.75
CA SER A 19 1.45 0.37 -8.15
C SER A 19 1.42 0.80 -6.69
N VAL A 20 2.47 0.47 -5.94
CA VAL A 20 2.55 0.81 -4.52
C VAL A 20 3.99 1.09 -4.13
N LEU A 21 4.20 2.11 -3.31
CA LEU A 21 5.49 2.47 -2.74
C LEU A 21 5.44 2.16 -1.25
N LEU A 22 6.38 1.36 -0.77
CA LEU A 22 6.34 0.79 0.56
C LEU A 22 7.63 1.02 1.34
N PRO A 23 7.55 1.20 2.67
CA PRO A 23 8.75 1.39 3.49
C PRO A 23 9.39 0.04 3.82
N GLY A 24 10.52 -0.24 3.22
CA GLY A 24 11.28 -1.47 3.46
C GLY A 24 12.46 -1.23 4.38
N LYS A 25 13.03 -2.32 4.90
CA LYS A 25 14.16 -2.29 5.82
C LYS A 25 15.37 -1.58 5.20
N ASN A 26 15.58 -1.75 3.90
CA ASN A 26 16.71 -1.15 3.19
C ASN A 26 16.32 0.09 2.39
N GLY A 27 15.23 0.73 2.75
CA GLY A 27 14.70 1.89 2.04
C GLY A 27 13.37 1.58 1.37
N ASP A 28 12.74 2.62 0.85
CA ASP A 28 11.46 2.47 0.16
C ASP A 28 11.64 1.63 -1.10
N PHE A 29 10.63 0.82 -1.41
CA PHE A 29 10.63 0.05 -2.65
C PHE A 29 9.27 0.16 -3.33
N HIS A 30 9.29 0.16 -4.66
CA HIS A 30 8.11 0.36 -5.48
C HIS A 30 7.76 -0.95 -6.19
N ILE A 31 6.55 -1.47 -5.94
CA ILE A 31 6.06 -2.66 -6.64
C ILE A 31 5.18 -2.18 -7.78
N MET A 32 5.60 -2.53 -9.00
CA MET A 32 4.92 -2.17 -10.23
C MET A 32 4.20 -3.39 -10.79
N LYS A 33 3.32 -3.16 -11.76
CA LYS A 33 2.67 -4.22 -12.52
C LYS A 33 3.71 -5.21 -13.05
N ASN A 34 3.34 -6.48 -13.10
CA ASN A 34 4.19 -7.57 -13.62
C ASN A 34 5.36 -7.96 -12.71
N HIS A 35 5.40 -7.43 -11.51
CA HIS A 35 6.36 -7.90 -10.51
C HIS A 35 5.98 -9.33 -10.08
N ALA A 36 6.98 -10.13 -9.74
CA ALA A 36 6.73 -11.46 -9.20
C ALA A 36 6.02 -11.36 -7.84
N ALA A 37 5.20 -12.35 -7.51
CA ALA A 37 4.52 -12.38 -6.22
C ALA A 37 5.53 -12.35 -5.08
N ILE A 38 5.23 -11.56 -4.04
CA ILE A 38 6.10 -11.44 -2.87
C ILE A 38 5.29 -11.36 -1.58
N VAL A 39 5.95 -11.71 -0.48
CA VAL A 39 5.52 -11.39 0.87
C VAL A 39 6.73 -10.72 1.52
N SER A 40 6.55 -9.53 2.06
CA SER A 40 7.67 -8.77 2.61
C SER A 40 7.27 -8.01 3.87
N SER A 41 8.20 -7.93 4.82
CA SER A 41 8.02 -7.11 6.01
C SER A 41 8.18 -5.63 5.67
N LEU A 42 7.42 -4.80 6.37
CA LEU A 42 7.47 -3.35 6.26
C LEU A 42 7.93 -2.76 7.60
N VAL A 43 8.62 -1.63 7.50
CA VAL A 43 9.10 -0.90 8.69
C VAL A 43 8.31 0.40 8.85
N ASN A 44 8.63 1.17 9.87
CA ASN A 44 8.02 2.47 10.09
C ASN A 44 8.21 3.35 8.85
N GLY A 45 7.12 3.90 8.37
CA GLY A 45 7.16 4.75 7.18
C GLY A 45 5.80 4.90 6.56
N LYS A 46 5.78 5.53 5.40
CA LYS A 46 4.55 5.85 4.69
C LYS A 46 4.31 4.88 3.55
N VAL A 47 3.10 4.30 3.54
CA VAL A 47 2.61 3.49 2.42
C VAL A 47 1.94 4.44 1.43
N ARG A 48 2.27 4.32 0.14
CA ARG A 48 1.61 5.11 -0.90
C ARG A 48 1.01 4.18 -1.94
N LEU A 49 -0.32 4.30 -2.12
CA LEU A 49 -1.06 3.55 -3.13
C LEU A 49 -1.27 4.44 -4.35
N PHE A 50 -0.93 3.94 -5.52
CA PHE A 50 -1.16 4.63 -6.78
C PHE A 50 -2.38 3.99 -7.43
N THR A 51 -3.53 4.63 -7.25
CA THR A 51 -4.82 4.16 -7.74
C THR A 51 -5.77 5.35 -7.89
N LYS A 52 -6.76 5.23 -8.75
CA LYS A 52 -7.69 6.33 -8.98
C LYS A 52 -8.53 6.64 -7.74
N GLU A 53 -8.97 5.60 -7.04
CA GLU A 53 -9.76 5.77 -5.82
C GLU A 53 -9.66 4.50 -4.97
N ILE A 54 -9.99 4.63 -3.70
CA ILE A 54 -10.15 3.50 -2.80
C ILE A 54 -11.65 3.34 -2.60
N ALA A 55 -12.24 2.36 -3.28
CA ALA A 55 -13.69 2.18 -3.30
C ALA A 55 -14.27 1.66 -1.98
N ASN A 56 -13.49 0.86 -1.25
CA ASN A 56 -13.96 0.27 0.00
C ASN A 56 -13.72 1.25 1.16
N ASP A 57 -14.81 1.74 1.75
CA ASP A 57 -14.74 2.71 2.85
C ASP A 57 -13.99 2.18 4.07
N ASN A 58 -13.97 0.87 4.28
CA ASN A 58 -13.22 0.29 5.40
C ASN A 58 -11.73 0.52 5.28
N PHE A 59 -11.22 0.70 4.05
CA PHE A 59 -9.82 1.00 3.81
C PHE A 59 -9.62 2.49 3.53
N ALA A 60 -10.53 3.12 2.79
CA ALA A 60 -10.42 4.53 2.43
C ALA A 60 -10.25 5.43 3.66
N LYS A 61 -10.88 5.08 4.76
CA LYS A 61 -10.83 5.87 5.99
C LYS A 61 -9.43 6.02 6.57
N PHE A 62 -8.51 5.11 6.25
CA PHE A 62 -7.14 5.18 6.73
C PHE A 62 -6.26 6.10 5.90
N PHE A 63 -6.58 6.25 4.61
CA PHE A 63 -5.69 6.90 3.66
C PHE A 63 -6.05 8.36 3.41
N THR A 64 -5.01 9.15 3.20
CA THR A 64 -5.13 10.56 2.83
C THR A 64 -4.72 10.71 1.37
N LYS A 65 -5.56 11.34 0.58
CA LYS A 65 -5.22 11.67 -0.81
C LYS A 65 -4.17 12.78 -0.78
N GLU A 66 -3.02 12.54 -1.42
CA GLU A 66 -1.90 13.50 -1.33
C GLU A 66 -2.18 14.82 -2.04
N ASN A 67 -2.90 14.78 -3.16
CA ASN A 67 -3.39 16.01 -3.78
C ASN A 67 -4.54 15.71 -4.74
N GLU A 68 -5.24 16.77 -5.16
CA GLU A 68 -6.44 16.63 -6.00
C GLU A 68 -6.14 16.07 -7.39
N LYS A 69 -4.93 16.32 -7.90
CA LYS A 69 -4.56 15.96 -9.26
C LYS A 69 -3.95 14.59 -9.40
N ASN A 70 -3.35 14.08 -8.33
CA ASN A 70 -2.66 12.79 -8.35
C ASN A 70 -3.51 11.70 -7.74
N SER A 71 -3.45 10.53 -8.33
CA SER A 71 -4.13 9.35 -7.81
C SER A 71 -3.21 8.63 -6.82
N VAL A 72 -2.83 9.34 -5.75
CA VAL A 72 -1.91 8.84 -4.73
C VAL A 72 -2.55 8.99 -3.36
N PHE A 73 -2.63 7.86 -2.65
CA PHE A 73 -3.18 7.81 -1.30
C PHE A 73 -2.10 7.31 -0.35
N SER A 74 -1.98 7.92 0.80
CA SER A 74 -0.92 7.58 1.74
C SER A 74 -1.43 7.31 3.15
N TYR A 75 -0.69 6.49 3.87
CA TYR A 75 -0.97 6.16 5.26
C TYR A 75 0.34 5.80 5.98
N GLN A 76 0.52 6.37 7.17
CA GLN A 76 1.70 6.12 7.99
C GLN A 76 1.51 4.83 8.80
N ILE A 77 2.49 3.92 8.72
CA ILE A 77 2.48 2.68 9.52
C ILE A 77 3.73 2.63 10.40
N ASN A 78 3.67 1.86 11.48
CA ASN A 78 4.83 1.60 12.34
C ASN A 78 5.54 0.31 11.94
N SER A 79 4.79 -0.68 11.49
CA SER A 79 5.30 -1.95 10.98
C SER A 79 4.18 -2.63 10.20
N GLY A 80 4.54 -3.64 9.45
CA GLY A 80 3.52 -4.40 8.72
C GLY A 80 4.10 -5.44 7.81
N VAL A 81 3.22 -5.99 6.99
CA VAL A 81 3.55 -6.98 5.97
C VAL A 81 2.75 -6.65 4.72
N VAL A 82 3.40 -6.77 3.58
CA VAL A 82 2.72 -6.69 2.29
C VAL A 82 2.71 -8.06 1.64
N GLU A 83 1.56 -8.43 1.08
CA GLU A 83 1.39 -9.62 0.24
C GLU A 83 0.96 -9.12 -1.13
N PHE A 84 1.72 -9.48 -2.15
CA PHE A 84 1.43 -9.07 -3.51
C PHE A 84 1.27 -10.29 -4.41
N ASN A 85 0.17 -10.31 -5.16
CA ASN A 85 -0.13 -11.29 -6.20
C ASN A 85 -0.52 -10.58 -7.49
N ASN A 86 -0.22 -11.20 -8.59
CA ASN A 86 -0.70 -10.73 -9.89
C ASN A 86 -2.14 -11.13 -10.13
#